data_0e97bbf262c1766999ed4186f18e923e
#
_entry.id   0e97bbf262c1766999ed4186f18e923e
#
_cell.length_a   1.000
_cell.length_b   1.000
_cell.length_c   1.000
_cell.angle_alpha   90.00
_cell.angle_beta   90.00
_cell.angle_gamma   90.00
#
_symmetry.space_group_name_H-M   'P 1'
#
loop_
_entity.id
_entity.type
_entity.pdbx_description
1 polymer ?
#
loop_
_entity_poly.entity_id
_entity_poly.type
_entity_poly.pdbx_seq_one_letter_code
_entity_poly.pdbx_strand_id
1 'polypeptide(L)'
;EHFANCGMVFSGHFHKRQQMKNVTYMGNAFPHNYADSGDDERGMMILEYGGKPKYINWPDMPRYRHIKISELLKDADNLLKPKMYVRVTLDIKISYEEANFIRETFIEKYQLRELQLIPEQVDQAQQPTVEVQKFDSVDQIVIKQLDGVDSETYDKNILMAIYNNLDVNN
;
A
#
# COMPACT_ATOMS: atom_id res chain seq x y z
N GLU A 1 23.20 12.88 -25.01
CA GLU A 1 23.93 13.83 -25.93
C GLU A 1 22.98 14.57 -26.89
N HIS A 2 21.86 13.98 -27.31
CA HIS A 2 20.94 14.58 -28.29
C HIS A 2 20.31 15.91 -27.86
N PHE A 3 20.19 16.18 -26.56
CA PHE A 3 19.57 17.40 -26.02
C PHE A 3 20.55 18.43 -25.46
N ALA A 4 21.85 18.25 -25.71
CA ALA A 4 22.88 19.13 -25.15
C ALA A 4 22.75 20.60 -25.58
N ASN A 5 22.20 20.84 -26.78
CA ASN A 5 22.01 22.18 -27.35
C ASN A 5 20.64 22.80 -26.98
N CYS A 6 19.80 22.12 -26.23
CA CYS A 6 18.54 22.66 -25.74
C CYS A 6 18.76 23.37 -24.41
N GLY A 7 18.16 24.55 -24.23
CA GLY A 7 18.26 25.28 -22.95
C GLY A 7 17.59 24.52 -21.81
N MET A 8 16.39 24.01 -22.04
CA MET A 8 15.64 23.17 -21.11
C MET A 8 14.91 22.07 -21.88
N VAL A 9 14.85 20.88 -21.28
CA VAL A 9 14.10 19.73 -21.81
C VAL A 9 13.19 19.22 -20.71
N PHE A 10 11.93 18.97 -21.02
CA PHE A 10 10.95 18.41 -20.09
C PHE A 10 10.55 17.03 -20.57
N SER A 11 10.48 16.07 -19.63
CA SER A 11 10.13 14.70 -19.93
C SER A 11 9.20 14.14 -18.84
N GLY A 12 8.35 13.20 -19.25
CA GLY A 12 7.57 12.35 -18.37
C GLY A 12 8.32 11.06 -18.01
N HIS A 13 7.59 9.95 -17.87
CA HIS A 13 8.05 8.59 -17.59
C HIS A 13 8.40 8.33 -16.11
N PHE A 14 9.27 9.12 -15.49
CA PHE A 14 9.58 8.92 -14.07
C PHE A 14 8.48 9.48 -13.16
N HIS A 15 8.06 8.70 -12.17
CA HIS A 15 7.04 9.11 -11.21
C HIS A 15 7.53 10.25 -10.32
N LYS A 16 8.79 10.17 -9.91
CA LYS A 16 9.40 11.17 -9.04
C LYS A 16 9.92 12.36 -9.83
N ARG A 17 9.62 13.58 -9.36
CA ARG A 17 10.20 14.80 -9.91
C ARG A 17 11.70 14.79 -9.69
N GLN A 18 12.48 14.98 -10.74
CA GLN A 18 13.94 14.99 -10.69
C GLN A 18 14.53 15.74 -11.89
N GLN A 19 15.78 16.14 -11.76
CA GLN A 19 16.49 16.82 -12.83
C GLN A 19 17.85 16.18 -13.07
N MET A 20 18.19 16.01 -14.32
CA MET A 20 19.51 15.56 -14.77
C MET A 20 20.02 16.49 -15.86
N LYS A 21 21.06 17.29 -15.56
CA LYS A 21 21.58 18.34 -16.45
C LYS A 21 20.45 19.30 -16.84
N ASN A 22 20.19 19.46 -18.14
CA ASN A 22 19.13 20.31 -18.70
C ASN A 22 17.80 19.58 -18.91
N VAL A 23 17.70 18.28 -18.53
CA VAL A 23 16.48 17.48 -18.61
C VAL A 23 15.79 17.47 -17.24
N THR A 24 14.54 17.92 -17.23
CA THR A 24 13.67 17.89 -16.05
C THR A 24 12.57 16.87 -16.26
N TYR A 25 12.48 15.88 -15.37
CA TYR A 25 11.37 14.94 -15.28
C TYR A 25 10.33 15.53 -14.34
N MET A 26 9.15 15.80 -14.88
CA MET A 26 8.09 16.53 -14.14
C MET A 26 7.46 15.72 -13.01
N GLY A 27 7.58 14.39 -13.07
CA GLY A 27 6.93 13.50 -12.14
C GLY A 27 5.42 13.35 -12.40
N ASN A 28 4.77 12.54 -11.58
CA ASN A 28 3.31 12.40 -11.62
C ASN A 28 2.61 13.57 -10.93
N ALA A 29 1.39 13.87 -11.35
CA ALA A 29 0.58 14.91 -10.72
C ALA A 29 0.18 14.55 -9.26
N PHE A 30 0.05 13.26 -8.96
CA PHE A 30 -0.24 12.71 -7.62
C PHE A 30 0.33 11.29 -7.52
N PRO A 31 0.56 10.77 -6.30
CA PRO A 31 1.01 9.40 -6.11
C PRO A 31 0.00 8.39 -6.66
N HIS A 32 0.48 7.34 -7.35
CA HIS A 32 -0.37 6.33 -7.97
C HIS A 32 -0.49 5.06 -7.12
N ASN A 33 0.57 4.73 -6.41
CA ASN A 33 0.65 3.49 -5.64
C ASN A 33 1.70 3.59 -4.52
N TYR A 34 1.92 2.49 -3.82
CA TYR A 34 2.87 2.43 -2.71
C TYR A 34 4.35 2.59 -3.10
N ALA A 35 4.73 2.46 -4.37
CA ALA A 35 6.09 2.80 -4.82
C ALA A 35 6.37 4.31 -4.74
N ASP A 36 5.31 5.12 -4.74
CA ASP A 36 5.38 6.57 -4.56
C ASP A 36 5.30 6.99 -3.07
N SER A 37 5.38 6.04 -2.14
CA SER A 37 5.26 6.30 -0.69
C SER A 37 6.31 7.30 -0.21
N GLY A 38 5.86 8.30 0.56
CA GLY A 38 6.73 9.31 1.15
C GLY A 38 7.10 10.47 0.21
N ASP A 39 6.72 10.43 -1.07
CA ASP A 39 6.96 11.53 -2.00
C ASP A 39 5.70 12.39 -2.14
N ASP A 40 5.67 13.51 -1.44
CA ASP A 40 4.55 14.47 -1.43
C ASP A 40 4.79 15.67 -2.35
N GLU A 41 5.92 15.74 -3.05
CA GLU A 41 6.20 16.81 -4.00
C GLU A 41 5.55 16.55 -5.36
N ARG A 42 4.23 16.51 -5.37
CA ARG A 42 3.40 16.18 -6.53
C ARG A 42 2.47 17.33 -6.90
N GLY A 43 2.19 17.47 -8.18
CA GLY A 43 1.32 18.53 -8.64
C GLY A 43 1.56 18.87 -10.11
N MET A 44 1.54 20.17 -10.42
CA MET A 44 1.77 20.66 -11.77
C MET A 44 3.01 21.54 -11.85
N MET A 45 3.46 21.77 -13.07
CA MET A 45 4.51 22.74 -13.38
C MET A 45 3.93 23.83 -14.27
N ILE A 46 4.24 25.07 -13.95
CA ILE A 46 3.96 26.23 -14.79
C ILE A 46 5.28 26.73 -15.37
N LEU A 47 5.31 26.88 -16.70
CA LEU A 47 6.44 27.44 -17.41
C LEU A 47 5.95 28.64 -18.24
N GLU A 48 6.44 29.82 -17.91
CA GLU A 48 6.27 31.00 -18.72
C GLU A 48 7.39 31.07 -19.75
N TYR A 49 7.10 31.62 -20.94
CA TYR A 49 8.12 31.77 -21.99
C TYR A 49 9.32 32.56 -21.50
N GLY A 50 10.52 32.02 -21.64
CA GLY A 50 11.76 32.61 -21.16
C GLY A 50 11.96 32.59 -19.63
N GLY A 51 11.00 32.04 -18.88
CA GLY A 51 11.02 31.92 -17.43
C GLY A 51 11.62 30.60 -16.93
N LYS A 52 11.66 30.47 -15.59
CA LYS A 52 12.03 29.24 -14.90
C LYS A 52 10.78 28.46 -14.53
N PRO A 53 10.84 27.11 -14.48
CA PRO A 53 9.73 26.29 -14.01
C PRO A 53 9.30 26.64 -12.58
N LYS A 54 8.01 26.80 -12.36
CA LYS A 54 7.39 26.96 -11.05
C LYS A 54 6.55 25.73 -10.77
N TYR A 55 6.73 25.10 -9.59
CA TYR A 55 5.98 23.91 -9.21
C TYR A 55 4.87 24.28 -8.21
N ILE A 56 3.69 23.75 -8.45
CA ILE A 56 2.53 23.87 -7.57
C ILE A 56 2.18 22.47 -7.11
N ASN A 57 2.41 22.18 -5.84
CA ASN A 57 2.05 20.89 -5.25
C ASN A 57 0.58 20.86 -4.82
N TRP A 58 -0.06 19.69 -4.91
CA TRP A 58 -1.43 19.50 -4.48
C TRP A 58 -1.50 19.25 -2.98
N PRO A 59 -2.04 20.14 -2.15
CA PRO A 59 -2.06 19.96 -0.69
C PRO A 59 -2.97 18.79 -0.27
N ASP A 60 -4.09 18.60 -0.98
CA ASP A 60 -5.13 17.61 -0.64
C ASP A 60 -5.06 16.33 -1.47
N MET A 61 -3.91 16.03 -2.06
CA MET A 61 -3.75 14.80 -2.83
C MET A 61 -3.84 13.57 -1.95
N PRO A 62 -4.27 12.40 -2.48
CA PRO A 62 -4.10 11.11 -1.82
C PRO A 62 -2.62 10.84 -1.56
N ARG A 63 -2.30 10.25 -0.42
CA ARG A 63 -0.93 9.90 -0.04
C ARG A 63 -0.80 8.44 0.27
N TYR A 64 0.34 7.86 -0.05
CA TYR A 64 0.68 6.48 0.28
C TYR A 64 1.77 6.48 1.35
N ARG A 65 1.62 5.61 2.36
CA ARG A 65 2.58 5.49 3.46
C ARG A 65 2.84 4.04 3.83
N HIS A 66 4.09 3.76 4.15
CA HIS A 66 4.51 2.56 4.87
C HIS A 66 4.88 2.99 6.28
N ILE A 67 4.24 2.40 7.28
CA ILE A 67 4.41 2.76 8.70
C ILE A 67 4.51 1.45 9.49
N LYS A 68 5.33 1.41 10.54
CA LYS A 68 5.33 0.30 11.48
C LYS A 68 4.19 0.46 12.49
N ILE A 69 3.59 -0.68 12.91
CA ILE A 69 2.49 -0.61 13.90
C ILE A 69 2.96 0.01 15.21
N SER A 70 4.21 -0.25 15.63
CA SER A 70 4.79 0.34 16.83
C SER A 70 4.92 1.88 16.76
N GLU A 71 5.18 2.43 15.59
CA GLU A 71 5.22 3.88 15.34
C GLU A 71 3.80 4.46 15.28
N LEU A 72 2.92 3.77 14.59
CA LEU A 72 1.52 4.16 14.42
C LEU A 72 0.79 4.28 15.76
N LEU A 73 0.97 3.32 16.66
CA LEU A 73 0.35 3.34 17.98
C LEU A 73 0.89 4.46 18.89
N LYS A 74 2.11 4.94 18.66
CA LYS A 74 2.71 6.03 19.43
C LYS A 74 2.22 7.40 18.99
N ASP A 75 2.05 7.61 17.69
CA ASP A 75 1.85 8.96 17.14
C ASP A 75 0.92 8.98 15.91
N ALA A 76 -0.21 8.30 15.99
CA ALA A 76 -1.16 8.20 14.90
C ALA A 76 -1.66 9.57 14.42
N ASP A 77 -1.88 10.52 15.33
CA ASP A 77 -2.45 11.84 15.02
C ASP A 77 -1.54 12.68 14.10
N ASN A 78 -0.22 12.51 14.20
CA ASN A 78 0.74 13.17 13.32
C ASN A 78 1.00 12.38 12.02
N LEU A 79 0.97 11.05 12.09
CA LEU A 79 1.28 10.17 10.97
C LEU A 79 0.14 10.02 9.97
N LEU A 80 -1.11 10.02 10.46
CA LEU A 80 -2.29 9.79 9.63
C LEU A 80 -2.98 11.10 9.27
N LYS A 81 -3.38 11.20 8.00
CA LYS A 81 -4.15 12.32 7.47
C LYS A 81 -5.28 11.77 6.59
N PRO A 82 -6.38 12.52 6.41
CA PRO A 82 -7.47 12.11 5.55
C PRO A 82 -7.01 11.73 4.13
N LYS A 83 -7.74 10.83 3.50
CA LYS A 83 -7.52 10.33 2.14
C LYS A 83 -6.21 9.54 1.93
N MET A 84 -5.51 9.15 2.99
CA MET A 84 -4.31 8.31 2.89
C MET A 84 -4.65 6.85 2.59
N TYR A 85 -3.71 6.20 1.89
CA TYR A 85 -3.57 4.76 1.76
C TYR A 85 -2.37 4.34 2.62
N VAL A 86 -2.58 3.48 3.59
CA VAL A 86 -1.56 3.15 4.59
C VAL A 86 -1.31 1.65 4.61
N ARG A 87 -0.07 1.25 4.45
CA ARG A 87 0.43 -0.10 4.75
C ARG A 87 1.15 -0.08 6.08
N VAL A 88 0.67 -0.88 6.99
CA VAL A 88 1.23 -0.99 8.33
C VAL A 88 1.91 -2.33 8.48
N THR A 89 3.23 -2.30 8.67
CA THR A 89 4.01 -3.49 8.98
C THR A 89 3.86 -3.85 10.45
N LEU A 90 3.49 -5.10 10.74
CA LEU A 90 3.32 -5.62 12.08
C LEU A 90 4.68 -6.02 12.66
N ASP A 91 5.37 -5.11 13.30
CA ASP A 91 6.67 -5.31 13.97
C ASP A 91 6.52 -5.70 15.45
N ILE A 92 5.29 -5.83 15.93
CA ILE A 92 4.94 -6.36 17.25
C ILE A 92 3.85 -7.41 17.12
N LYS A 93 3.73 -8.30 18.11
CA LYS A 93 2.67 -9.31 18.13
C LYS A 93 1.36 -8.65 18.55
N ILE A 94 0.34 -8.79 17.71
CA ILE A 94 -1.03 -8.39 17.97
C ILE A 94 -1.96 -9.54 17.58
N SER A 95 -3.09 -9.68 18.25
CA SER A 95 -4.11 -10.66 17.91
C SER A 95 -4.88 -10.22 16.66
N TYR A 96 -5.62 -11.16 16.07
CA TYR A 96 -6.47 -10.85 14.91
C TYR A 96 -7.57 -9.86 15.26
N GLU A 97 -8.17 -9.98 16.46
CA GLU A 97 -9.20 -9.07 16.94
C GLU A 97 -8.65 -7.66 17.14
N GLU A 98 -7.47 -7.52 17.75
CA GLU A 98 -6.79 -6.23 17.91
C GLU A 98 -6.45 -5.60 16.56
N ALA A 99 -5.95 -6.41 15.60
CA ALA A 99 -5.64 -5.95 14.26
C ALA A 99 -6.87 -5.41 13.53
N ASN A 100 -7.99 -6.13 13.57
CA ASN A 100 -9.25 -5.67 12.98
C ASN A 100 -9.78 -4.41 13.67
N PHE A 101 -9.76 -4.37 15.00
CA PHE A 101 -10.18 -3.20 15.75
C PHE A 101 -9.35 -1.95 15.40
N ILE A 102 -8.03 -2.08 15.33
CA ILE A 102 -7.13 -1.00 14.91
C ILE A 102 -7.48 -0.54 13.50
N ARG A 103 -7.63 -1.47 12.57
CA ARG A 103 -7.94 -1.16 11.18
C ARG A 103 -9.23 -0.35 11.04
N GLU A 104 -10.32 -0.84 11.62
CA GLU A 104 -11.63 -0.21 11.53
C GLU A 104 -11.65 1.15 12.22
N THR A 105 -11.13 1.22 13.44
CA THR A 105 -11.07 2.46 14.24
C THR A 105 -10.24 3.53 13.52
N PHE A 106 -9.10 3.17 12.94
CA PHE A 106 -8.23 4.16 12.31
C PHE A 106 -8.74 4.61 10.95
N ILE A 107 -9.35 3.72 10.17
CA ILE A 107 -9.99 4.10 8.91
C ILE A 107 -11.08 5.15 9.18
N GLU A 108 -11.93 4.91 10.17
CA GLU A 108 -13.03 5.82 10.51
C GLU A 108 -12.51 7.13 11.10
N LYS A 109 -11.70 7.04 12.17
CA LYS A 109 -11.20 8.22 12.90
C LYS A 109 -10.42 9.18 12.01
N TYR A 110 -9.54 8.64 11.16
CA TYR A 110 -8.65 9.46 10.32
C TYR A 110 -9.13 9.63 8.88
N GLN A 111 -10.32 9.11 8.56
CA GLN A 111 -10.90 9.17 7.21
C GLN A 111 -9.93 8.63 6.14
N LEU A 112 -9.29 7.51 6.44
CA LEU A 112 -8.36 6.85 5.53
C LEU A 112 -9.14 6.22 4.37
N ARG A 113 -8.52 6.13 3.20
CA ARG A 113 -9.07 5.36 2.08
C ARG A 113 -8.81 3.86 2.24
N GLU A 114 -7.68 3.53 2.82
CA GLU A 114 -7.26 2.16 3.04
C GLU A 114 -6.26 2.07 4.19
N LEU A 115 -6.36 0.99 4.97
CA LEU A 115 -5.34 0.57 5.92
C LEU A 115 -5.14 -0.94 5.76
N GLN A 116 -3.98 -1.34 5.25
CA GLN A 116 -3.55 -2.73 5.11
C GLN A 116 -2.58 -3.07 6.24
N LEU A 117 -2.82 -4.18 6.94
CA LEU A 117 -1.89 -4.72 7.93
C LEU A 117 -1.08 -5.83 7.26
N ILE A 118 0.25 -5.71 7.26
CA ILE A 118 1.16 -6.65 6.60
C ILE A 118 2.09 -7.23 7.65
N PRO A 119 2.20 -8.57 7.76
CA PRO A 119 3.18 -9.19 8.63
C PRO A 119 4.60 -8.74 8.26
N GLU A 120 5.45 -8.54 9.26
CA GLU A 120 6.88 -8.32 9.01
C GLU A 120 7.47 -9.57 8.34
N GLN A 121 8.07 -9.40 7.16
CA GLN A 121 8.77 -10.51 6.51
C GLN A 121 10.06 -10.77 7.29
N VAL A 122 10.09 -11.84 8.05
CA VAL A 122 11.33 -12.34 8.64
C VAL A 122 12.11 -13.01 7.52
N ASP A 123 13.28 -12.45 7.17
CA ASP A 123 14.21 -13.10 6.25
C ASP A 123 14.48 -14.54 6.72
N GLN A 124 14.17 -15.51 5.87
CA GLN A 124 14.26 -16.95 6.17
C GLN A 124 15.69 -17.47 6.41
N ALA A 125 16.66 -16.60 6.69
CA ALA A 125 18.06 -16.99 6.86
C ALA A 125 18.45 -17.44 8.28
N GLN A 126 17.61 -17.27 9.29
CA GLN A 126 17.87 -17.77 10.65
C GLN A 126 16.56 -18.21 11.31
N GLN A 127 16.22 -19.48 11.20
CA GLN A 127 15.19 -20.09 12.03
C GLN A 127 15.75 -20.45 13.41
N PRO A 128 15.24 -19.87 14.50
CA PRO A 128 14.91 -20.67 15.67
C PRO A 128 13.43 -21.07 15.58
N THR A 129 13.15 -22.30 15.87
CA THR A 129 11.83 -22.91 15.98
C THR A 129 10.95 -22.16 16.99
N VAL A 130 10.27 -21.14 16.54
CA VAL A 130 9.11 -20.57 17.25
C VAL A 130 7.93 -20.76 16.32
N GLU A 131 6.88 -21.40 16.80
CA GLU A 131 5.63 -21.56 16.08
C GLU A 131 5.13 -20.19 15.58
N VAL A 132 5.53 -19.87 14.36
CA VAL A 132 4.90 -18.78 13.61
C VAL A 132 3.48 -19.27 13.37
N GLN A 133 2.48 -18.62 13.96
CA GLN A 133 1.10 -18.79 13.49
C GLN A 133 1.13 -18.37 12.01
N LYS A 134 1.22 -19.38 11.15
CA LYS A 134 1.03 -19.20 9.71
C LYS A 134 -0.37 -18.64 9.56
N PHE A 135 -0.48 -17.41 9.02
CA PHE A 135 -1.76 -16.98 8.51
C PHE A 135 -2.19 -18.07 7.51
N ASP A 136 -3.33 -18.67 7.78
CA ASP A 136 -3.89 -19.68 6.90
C ASP A 136 -3.92 -19.10 5.47
N SER A 137 -3.47 -19.86 4.50
CA SER A 137 -3.65 -19.45 3.09
C SER A 137 -5.15 -19.25 2.82
N VAL A 138 -5.47 -18.47 1.79
CA VAL A 138 -6.89 -18.27 1.39
C VAL A 138 -7.59 -19.61 1.26
N ASP A 139 -6.91 -20.62 0.68
CA ASP A 139 -7.44 -21.98 0.58
C ASP A 139 -7.72 -22.63 1.93
N GLN A 140 -6.82 -22.47 2.90
CA GLN A 140 -7.02 -23.00 4.24
C GLN A 140 -8.17 -22.31 4.97
N ILE A 141 -8.36 -21.01 4.77
CA ILE A 141 -9.48 -20.26 5.34
C ILE A 141 -10.80 -20.74 4.73
N VAL A 142 -10.85 -20.87 3.39
CA VAL A 142 -12.04 -21.36 2.68
C VAL A 142 -12.38 -22.79 3.09
N ILE A 143 -11.40 -23.68 3.14
CA ILE A 143 -11.58 -25.08 3.57
C ILE A 143 -12.11 -25.14 5.00
N LYS A 144 -11.57 -24.37 5.94
CA LYS A 144 -12.07 -24.31 7.32
C LYS A 144 -13.50 -23.78 7.39
N GLN A 145 -13.84 -22.79 6.58
CA GLN A 145 -15.20 -22.26 6.53
C GLN A 145 -16.19 -23.28 5.93
N LEU A 146 -15.80 -23.95 4.86
CA LEU A 146 -16.60 -25.03 4.28
C LEU A 146 -16.75 -26.21 5.25
N ASP A 147 -15.72 -26.49 6.05
CA ASP A 147 -15.78 -27.51 7.11
C ASP A 147 -16.77 -27.17 8.21
N GLY A 148 -16.97 -25.90 8.50
CA GLY A 148 -17.94 -25.41 9.48
C GLY A 148 -19.37 -25.27 8.96
N VAL A 149 -19.63 -25.52 7.67
CA VAL A 149 -20.99 -25.45 7.13
C VAL A 149 -21.80 -26.65 7.61
N ASP A 150 -22.78 -26.34 8.46
CA ASP A 150 -23.83 -27.30 8.85
C ASP A 150 -25.15 -26.81 8.25
N SER A 151 -25.61 -27.46 7.21
CA SER A 151 -26.81 -27.05 6.47
C SER A 151 -27.58 -28.28 5.97
N GLU A 152 -28.88 -28.27 6.19
CA GLU A 152 -29.79 -29.26 5.62
C GLU A 152 -29.96 -29.12 4.09
N THR A 153 -29.57 -27.96 3.54
CA THR A 153 -29.81 -27.61 2.13
C THR A 153 -28.59 -27.89 1.24
N TYR A 154 -27.39 -27.92 1.80
CA TYR A 154 -26.14 -28.09 1.02
C TYR A 154 -25.31 -29.26 1.54
N ASP A 155 -24.88 -30.13 0.63
CA ASP A 155 -23.93 -31.18 0.95
C ASP A 155 -22.51 -30.64 0.96
N LYS A 156 -21.89 -30.68 2.13
CA LYS A 156 -20.52 -30.23 2.37
C LYS A 156 -19.49 -30.88 1.42
N ASN A 157 -19.64 -32.19 1.15
CA ASN A 157 -18.72 -32.92 0.27
C ASN A 157 -18.81 -32.40 -1.17
N ILE A 158 -20.00 -32.03 -1.62
CA ILE A 158 -20.21 -31.42 -2.94
C ILE A 158 -19.57 -30.03 -2.99
N LEU A 159 -19.74 -29.22 -1.96
CA LEU A 159 -19.11 -27.90 -1.89
C LEU A 159 -17.57 -27.98 -1.91
N MET A 160 -16.99 -28.90 -1.15
CA MET A 160 -15.55 -29.18 -1.16
C MET A 160 -15.06 -29.68 -2.53
N ALA A 161 -15.82 -30.57 -3.18
CA ALA A 161 -15.46 -31.05 -4.51
C ALA A 161 -15.52 -29.93 -5.56
N ILE A 162 -16.51 -29.05 -5.50
CA ILE A 162 -16.61 -27.88 -6.38
C ILE A 162 -15.42 -26.96 -6.15
N TYR A 163 -15.11 -26.63 -4.89
CA TYR A 163 -13.99 -25.74 -4.57
C TYR A 163 -12.65 -26.29 -5.07
N ASN A 164 -12.38 -27.58 -4.84
CA ASN A 164 -11.14 -28.21 -5.29
C ASN A 164 -11.03 -28.34 -6.82
N ASN A 165 -12.13 -28.22 -7.55
CA ASN A 165 -12.15 -28.21 -9.02
C ASN A 165 -12.17 -26.79 -9.62
N LEU A 166 -12.25 -25.74 -8.79
CA LEU A 166 -12.05 -24.37 -9.26
C LEU A 166 -10.57 -24.17 -9.57
N ASP A 167 -10.28 -23.85 -10.83
CA ASP A 167 -8.92 -23.53 -11.27
C ASP A 167 -8.57 -22.12 -10.75
N VAL A 168 -8.00 -22.04 -9.54
CA VAL A 168 -7.68 -20.76 -8.85
C VAL A 168 -6.37 -20.18 -9.36
N ASN A 169 -5.76 -20.78 -10.39
CA ASN A 169 -4.50 -20.37 -11.01
C ASN A 169 -4.71 -19.62 -12.33
N ASN A 170 -5.41 -18.47 -12.29
CA ASN A 170 -5.35 -17.47 -13.35
C ASN A 170 -5.06 -16.10 -12.77
#